data_1b4880b54a3b696587664663bb5d09e5
#
_entry.id   1b4880b54a3b696587664663bb5d09e5
#
_cell.length_a   1.000
_cell.length_b   1.000
_cell.length_c   1.000
_cell.angle_alpha   90.00
_cell.angle_beta   90.00
_cell.angle_gamma   90.00
#
_symmetry.space_group_name_H-M   'P 1'
#
loop_
_entity.id
_entity.type
_entity.pdbx_description
1 polymer ?
#
loop_
_entity_poly.entity_id
_entity_poly.type
_entity_poly.pdbx_seq_one_letter_code
_entity_poly.pdbx_strand_id
1 'polypeptide(L)'
;MSTASPHNPLRSQIADIPLAELLAQEKTPFYVYDEKKIIERIGDLKAFDVVRYAQKACSNLAILDLCRRHGAVVDAVSAGEIFRAEAAGFSFTGDPIPVVYTADIFDSSSLDLVLERGIHTNCGSPNMLTQIGEQAPGQDVTLRINPGFGHGHSQKTNTGGSQSKHGIWHSELADCLQIAKQYDLSVTGLHMHIGSGTDLEHLAQVVTAMEQAAEKVGASLTTISAG
;
A
#
# COMPACT_ATOMS: atom_id res chain seq x y z
N MET A 1 27.01 16.69 29.72
CA MET A 1 25.80 16.55 30.56
C MET A 1 24.83 15.67 29.78
N SER A 2 24.64 14.43 30.24
CA SER A 2 23.75 13.47 29.60
C SER A 2 22.31 13.89 29.86
N THR A 3 21.59 14.32 28.82
CA THR A 3 20.13 14.53 28.91
C THR A 3 19.46 13.17 28.93
N ALA A 4 19.04 12.73 30.12
CA ALA A 4 18.21 11.55 30.25
C ALA A 4 16.97 11.72 29.38
N SER A 5 16.74 10.77 28.47
CA SER A 5 15.49 10.65 27.69
C SER A 5 14.31 10.70 28.66
N PRO A 6 13.25 11.48 28.41
CA PRO A 6 12.10 11.47 29.28
C PRO A 6 11.55 10.04 29.33
N HIS A 7 11.58 9.44 30.52
CA HIS A 7 10.98 8.13 30.75
C HIS A 7 9.51 8.21 30.38
N ASN A 8 9.14 7.59 29.26
CA ASN A 8 7.73 7.38 28.94
C ASN A 8 7.15 6.57 30.14
N PRO A 9 6.15 7.06 30.84
CA PRO A 9 5.63 6.36 32.01
C PRO A 9 5.21 4.96 31.60
N LEU A 10 5.64 3.96 32.38
CA LEU A 10 5.28 2.56 32.14
C LEU A 10 3.75 2.47 32.10
N ARG A 11 3.21 1.94 31.04
CA ARG A 11 1.76 1.69 30.95
C ARG A 11 1.39 0.65 31.99
N SER A 12 0.33 0.91 32.73
CA SER A 12 -0.25 -0.04 33.70
C SER A 12 -1.33 -0.91 33.10
N GLN A 13 -1.85 -0.51 31.93
CA GLN A 13 -2.94 -1.20 31.21
C GLN A 13 -2.83 -1.01 29.69
N ILE A 14 -3.42 -1.92 28.92
CA ILE A 14 -3.60 -1.87 27.48
C ILE A 14 -5.07 -2.21 27.20
N ALA A 15 -5.78 -1.40 26.43
CA ALA A 15 -7.19 -1.58 26.08
C ALA A 15 -8.09 -1.82 27.33
N ASP A 16 -7.85 -1.06 28.41
CA ASP A 16 -8.54 -1.16 29.70
C ASP A 16 -8.26 -2.47 30.49
N ILE A 17 -7.35 -3.32 29.99
CA ILE A 17 -6.93 -4.55 30.67
C ILE A 17 -5.64 -4.27 31.46
N PRO A 18 -5.58 -4.57 32.76
CA PRO A 18 -4.35 -4.45 33.55
C PRO A 18 -3.21 -5.25 32.95
N LEU A 19 -2.01 -4.66 32.86
CA LEU A 19 -0.83 -5.35 32.31
C LEU A 19 -0.51 -6.66 33.04
N ALA A 20 -0.71 -6.70 34.36
CA ALA A 20 -0.52 -7.89 35.15
C ALA A 20 -1.41 -9.07 34.72
N GLU A 21 -2.65 -8.78 34.30
CA GLU A 21 -3.58 -9.78 33.79
C GLU A 21 -3.11 -10.35 32.42
N LEU A 22 -2.66 -9.47 31.52
CA LEU A 22 -2.09 -9.89 30.23
C LEU A 22 -0.84 -10.76 30.42
N LEU A 23 0.04 -10.38 31.35
CA LEU A 23 1.27 -11.13 31.65
C LEU A 23 1.00 -12.48 32.34
N ALA A 24 -0.15 -12.64 32.98
CA ALA A 24 -0.55 -13.93 33.58
C ALA A 24 -1.07 -14.93 32.54
N GLN A 25 -1.55 -14.45 31.39
CA GLN A 25 -2.13 -15.30 30.33
C GLN A 25 -1.10 -15.81 29.33
N GLU A 26 -0.06 -15.02 29.05
CA GLU A 26 0.90 -15.30 27.99
C GLU A 26 2.35 -15.21 28.45
N LYS A 27 3.23 -16.01 27.83
CA LYS A 27 4.67 -15.92 28.06
C LYS A 27 5.28 -14.75 27.31
N THR A 28 6.08 -13.95 28.01
CA THR A 28 6.81 -12.83 27.41
C THR A 28 8.01 -13.32 26.56
N PRO A 29 8.41 -12.62 25.48
CA PRO A 29 7.76 -11.41 24.93
C PRO A 29 6.56 -11.74 24.01
N PHE A 30 5.54 -10.86 23.99
CA PHE A 30 4.41 -10.95 23.05
C PHE A 30 3.92 -9.55 22.64
N TYR A 31 3.19 -9.49 21.52
CA TYR A 31 2.54 -8.27 21.04
C TYR A 31 1.08 -8.25 21.48
N VAL A 32 0.62 -7.07 21.90
CA VAL A 32 -0.79 -6.82 22.22
C VAL A 32 -1.33 -5.77 21.27
N TYR A 33 -2.43 -6.07 20.61
CA TYR A 33 -3.12 -5.16 19.71
C TYR A 33 -4.45 -4.74 20.32
N ASP A 34 -4.69 -3.44 20.33
CA ASP A 34 -5.96 -2.86 20.78
C ASP A 34 -6.91 -2.70 19.59
N GLU A 35 -7.95 -3.55 19.56
CA GLU A 35 -8.97 -3.55 18.51
C GLU A 35 -9.64 -2.18 18.37
N LYS A 36 -10.04 -1.55 19.49
CA LYS A 36 -10.69 -0.23 19.48
C LYS A 36 -9.81 0.82 18.82
N LYS A 37 -8.48 0.74 19.06
CA LYS A 37 -7.52 1.67 18.49
C LYS A 37 -7.34 1.49 17.00
N ILE A 38 -7.36 0.25 16.51
CA ILE A 38 -7.31 -0.04 15.07
C ILE A 38 -8.57 0.51 14.38
N ILE A 39 -9.75 0.25 14.94
CA ILE A 39 -11.03 0.76 14.42
C ILE A 39 -11.03 2.30 14.37
N GLU A 40 -10.59 2.95 15.46
CA GLU A 40 -10.45 4.41 15.53
C GLU A 40 -9.56 4.93 14.38
N ARG A 41 -8.41 4.30 14.13
CA ARG A 41 -7.49 4.72 13.07
C ARG A 41 -8.06 4.54 11.67
N ILE A 42 -8.82 3.48 11.43
CA ILE A 42 -9.58 3.32 10.17
C ILE A 42 -10.60 4.45 10.03
N GLY A 43 -11.30 4.78 11.11
CA GLY A 43 -12.31 5.85 11.14
C GLY A 43 -11.74 7.26 10.89
N ASP A 44 -10.48 7.51 11.23
CA ASP A 44 -9.82 8.81 10.96
C ASP A 44 -9.67 9.08 9.46
N LEU A 45 -9.66 8.03 8.65
CA LEU A 45 -9.50 8.10 7.20
C LEU A 45 -10.84 8.13 6.42
N LYS A 46 -11.96 8.29 7.10
CA LYS A 46 -13.31 8.28 6.50
C LYS A 46 -13.58 9.38 5.47
N ALA A 47 -12.69 10.36 5.34
CA ALA A 47 -12.77 11.40 4.30
C ALA A 47 -12.33 10.88 2.92
N PHE A 48 -11.65 9.74 2.86
CA PHE A 48 -11.27 9.07 1.62
C PHE A 48 -12.35 8.06 1.21
N ASP A 49 -12.57 7.92 -0.10
CA ASP A 49 -13.53 6.95 -0.63
C ASP A 49 -13.14 5.51 -0.30
N VAL A 50 -11.84 5.21 -0.30
CA VAL A 50 -11.28 3.89 -0.03
C VAL A 50 -10.11 3.98 0.95
N VAL A 51 -10.19 3.23 2.03
CA VAL A 51 -9.06 3.03 2.97
C VAL A 51 -8.41 1.69 2.66
N ARG A 52 -7.13 1.73 2.27
CA ARG A 52 -6.36 0.53 1.92
C ARG A 52 -5.24 0.29 2.92
N TYR A 53 -5.29 -0.85 3.59
CA TYR A 53 -4.30 -1.23 4.60
C TYR A 53 -3.12 -1.95 3.95
N ALA A 54 -1.91 -1.39 4.08
CA ALA A 54 -0.66 -2.01 3.64
C ALA A 54 -0.29 -3.14 4.61
N GLN A 55 -0.66 -4.38 4.28
CA GLN A 55 -0.53 -5.52 5.20
C GLN A 55 0.92 -5.91 5.52
N LYS A 56 1.91 -5.40 4.80
CA LYS A 56 3.33 -5.52 5.15
C LYS A 56 3.66 -4.98 6.56
N ALA A 57 2.85 -4.06 7.09
CA ALA A 57 3.00 -3.53 8.45
C ALA A 57 2.68 -4.60 9.50
N CYS A 58 1.61 -5.36 9.31
CA CYS A 58 1.26 -6.53 10.11
C CYS A 58 0.24 -7.40 9.37
N SER A 59 0.67 -8.52 8.84
CA SER A 59 -0.18 -9.46 8.10
C SER A 59 -0.78 -10.56 8.99
N ASN A 60 -1.04 -10.27 10.27
CA ASN A 60 -1.76 -11.17 11.16
C ASN A 60 -3.22 -11.31 10.71
N LEU A 61 -3.72 -12.56 10.61
CA LEU A 61 -5.04 -12.84 10.06
C LEU A 61 -6.18 -12.17 10.84
N ALA A 62 -6.08 -12.09 12.18
CA ALA A 62 -7.10 -11.43 13.00
C ALA A 62 -7.15 -9.92 12.74
N ILE A 63 -5.99 -9.28 12.48
CA ILE A 63 -5.92 -7.86 12.11
C ILE A 63 -6.47 -7.64 10.70
N LEU A 64 -6.14 -8.50 9.75
CA LEU A 64 -6.67 -8.43 8.39
C LEU A 64 -8.20 -8.60 8.37
N ASP A 65 -8.73 -9.57 9.11
CA ASP A 65 -10.19 -9.77 9.24
C ASP A 65 -10.85 -8.57 9.93
N LEU A 66 -10.22 -7.98 10.96
CA LEU A 66 -10.69 -6.77 11.60
C LEU A 66 -10.78 -5.61 10.59
N CYS A 67 -9.73 -5.38 9.80
CA CYS A 67 -9.72 -4.38 8.73
C CYS A 67 -10.86 -4.61 7.74
N ARG A 68 -11.02 -5.85 7.26
CA ARG A 68 -12.09 -6.24 6.34
C ARG A 68 -13.49 -5.96 6.91
N ARG A 69 -13.76 -6.36 8.15
CA ARG A 69 -15.06 -6.14 8.83
C ARG A 69 -15.37 -4.65 9.02
N HIS A 70 -14.36 -3.79 9.04
CA HIS A 70 -14.51 -2.34 9.17
C HIS A 70 -14.33 -1.57 7.86
N GLY A 71 -14.44 -2.28 6.72
CA GLY A 71 -14.51 -1.66 5.39
C GLY A 71 -13.17 -1.24 4.81
N ALA A 72 -12.04 -1.55 5.46
CA ALA A 72 -10.74 -1.36 4.87
C ALA A 72 -10.43 -2.52 3.92
N VAL A 73 -9.87 -2.20 2.75
CA VAL A 73 -9.32 -3.15 1.78
C VAL A 73 -7.81 -3.27 1.97
N VAL A 74 -7.12 -4.17 1.26
CA VAL A 74 -5.71 -4.44 1.53
C VAL A 74 -4.81 -4.27 0.32
N ASP A 75 -3.55 -3.98 0.62
CA ASP A 75 -2.45 -3.93 -0.32
C ASP A 75 -1.46 -5.06 -0.02
N ALA A 76 -1.17 -5.91 -1.01
CA ALA A 76 -0.26 -7.03 -0.93
C ALA A 76 1.02 -6.76 -1.74
N VAL A 77 2.17 -7.16 -1.22
CA VAL A 77 3.48 -6.98 -1.87
C VAL A 77 4.17 -8.32 -2.18
N SER A 78 3.49 -9.43 -1.96
CA SER A 78 4.02 -10.78 -2.23
C SER A 78 2.90 -11.81 -2.35
N ALA A 79 3.20 -12.97 -2.97
CA ALA A 79 2.28 -14.10 -3.01
C ALA A 79 1.82 -14.54 -1.60
N GLY A 80 2.72 -14.54 -0.61
CA GLY A 80 2.39 -14.88 0.77
C GLY A 80 1.38 -13.92 1.40
N GLU A 81 1.41 -12.64 1.04
CA GLU A 81 0.41 -11.67 1.50
C GLU A 81 -0.94 -11.84 0.80
N ILE A 82 -0.95 -12.23 -0.47
CA ILE A 82 -2.18 -12.58 -1.19
C ILE A 82 -2.88 -13.76 -0.50
N PHE A 83 -2.15 -14.83 -0.17
CA PHE A 83 -2.71 -15.98 0.56
C PHE A 83 -3.23 -15.59 1.96
N ARG A 84 -2.57 -14.65 2.64
CA ARG A 84 -3.05 -14.16 3.94
C ARG A 84 -4.32 -13.34 3.81
N ALA A 85 -4.44 -12.50 2.79
CA ALA A 85 -5.67 -11.77 2.49
C ALA A 85 -6.83 -12.73 2.21
N GLU A 86 -6.62 -13.76 1.37
CA GLU A 86 -7.60 -14.79 1.09
C GLU A 86 -8.03 -15.53 2.37
N ALA A 87 -7.06 -15.94 3.19
CA ALA A 87 -7.34 -16.63 4.46
C ALA A 87 -8.08 -15.74 5.48
N ALA A 88 -7.94 -14.42 5.41
CA ALA A 88 -8.69 -13.45 6.20
C ALA A 88 -10.07 -13.12 5.60
N GLY A 89 -10.46 -13.76 4.51
CA GLY A 89 -11.78 -13.63 3.89
C GLY A 89 -11.94 -12.49 2.89
N PHE A 90 -10.85 -11.91 2.39
CA PHE A 90 -10.92 -10.97 1.28
C PHE A 90 -11.20 -11.72 -0.04
N SER A 91 -12.11 -11.17 -0.86
CA SER A 91 -12.26 -11.54 -2.27
C SER A 91 -11.23 -10.79 -3.12
N PHE A 92 -11.06 -11.21 -4.37
CA PHE A 92 -10.17 -10.53 -5.31
C PHE A 92 -10.94 -9.65 -6.31
N THR A 93 -12.26 -9.74 -6.30
CA THR A 93 -13.16 -8.94 -7.14
C THR A 93 -14.14 -8.16 -6.28
N GLY A 94 -14.52 -6.97 -6.72
CA GLY A 94 -15.46 -6.10 -6.02
C GLY A 94 -15.20 -4.63 -6.32
N ASP A 95 -16.07 -3.79 -5.81
CA ASP A 95 -15.94 -2.34 -5.85
C ASP A 95 -16.21 -1.81 -4.42
N PRO A 96 -15.20 -1.23 -3.77
CA PRO A 96 -13.80 -1.09 -4.22
C PRO A 96 -13.08 -2.44 -4.33
N ILE A 97 -12.04 -2.50 -5.18
CA ILE A 97 -11.19 -3.70 -5.34
C ILE A 97 -10.57 -4.09 -3.99
N PRO A 98 -10.89 -5.30 -3.45
CA PRO A 98 -10.52 -5.64 -2.07
C PRO A 98 -9.04 -5.90 -1.85
N VAL A 99 -8.34 -6.44 -2.86
CA VAL A 99 -6.91 -6.73 -2.82
C VAL A 99 -6.25 -6.17 -4.07
N VAL A 100 -5.20 -5.37 -3.90
CA VAL A 100 -4.31 -4.98 -4.99
C VAL A 100 -2.91 -5.52 -4.73
N TYR A 101 -2.16 -5.76 -5.79
CA TYR A 101 -0.76 -6.12 -5.70
C TYR A 101 0.11 -4.90 -6.02
N THR A 102 0.92 -4.45 -5.06
CA THR A 102 1.79 -3.29 -5.21
C THR A 102 3.24 -3.69 -4.98
N ALA A 103 3.98 -3.88 -6.05
CA ALA A 103 5.41 -4.17 -6.01
C ALA A 103 6.14 -3.43 -7.14
N ASP A 104 7.47 -3.47 -7.11
CA ASP A 104 8.28 -2.88 -8.19
C ASP A 104 8.82 -3.97 -9.14
N ILE A 105 8.67 -5.24 -8.75
CA ILE A 105 9.04 -6.44 -9.52
C ILE A 105 8.05 -7.56 -9.22
N PHE A 106 7.90 -8.49 -10.15
CA PHE A 106 7.32 -9.80 -9.91
C PHE A 106 8.40 -10.85 -9.70
N ASP A 107 8.21 -11.74 -8.73
CA ASP A 107 8.73 -13.10 -8.83
C ASP A 107 7.72 -13.98 -9.58
N SER A 108 8.17 -15.17 -10.05
CA SER A 108 7.31 -16.07 -10.84
C SER A 108 6.04 -16.46 -10.08
N SER A 109 6.13 -16.73 -8.80
CA SER A 109 4.99 -17.15 -7.98
C SER A 109 3.96 -16.04 -7.78
N SER A 110 4.41 -14.80 -7.67
CA SER A 110 3.52 -13.64 -7.52
C SER A 110 2.81 -13.31 -8.83
N LEU A 111 3.52 -13.38 -9.96
CA LEU A 111 2.92 -13.11 -11.26
C LEU A 111 1.84 -14.15 -11.60
N ASP A 112 2.17 -15.44 -11.47
CA ASP A 112 1.23 -16.52 -11.72
C ASP A 112 -0.04 -16.36 -10.88
N LEU A 113 0.12 -16.06 -9.59
CA LEU A 113 -1.01 -15.90 -8.67
C LEU A 113 -1.86 -14.66 -8.97
N VAL A 114 -1.21 -13.53 -9.31
CA VAL A 114 -1.89 -12.29 -9.71
C VAL A 114 -2.75 -12.53 -10.94
N LEU A 115 -2.22 -13.23 -11.95
CA LEU A 115 -2.94 -13.56 -13.18
C LEU A 115 -4.06 -14.57 -12.94
N GLU A 116 -3.77 -15.65 -12.21
CA GLU A 116 -4.76 -16.70 -11.87
C GLU A 116 -5.98 -16.13 -11.11
N ARG A 117 -5.73 -15.22 -10.17
CA ARG A 117 -6.78 -14.63 -9.32
C ARG A 117 -7.40 -13.35 -9.88
N GLY A 118 -6.87 -12.82 -10.99
CA GLY A 118 -7.32 -11.56 -11.58
C GLY A 118 -7.10 -10.36 -10.63
N ILE A 119 -5.97 -10.33 -9.92
CA ILE A 119 -5.68 -9.29 -8.93
C ILE A 119 -5.19 -8.03 -9.65
N HIS A 120 -5.84 -6.90 -9.36
CA HIS A 120 -5.43 -5.61 -9.88
C HIS A 120 -4.00 -5.25 -9.43
N THR A 121 -3.18 -4.77 -10.36
CA THR A 121 -1.76 -4.51 -10.10
C THR A 121 -1.42 -3.03 -10.17
N ASN A 122 -0.68 -2.58 -9.14
CA ASN A 122 0.02 -1.31 -9.15
C ASN A 122 1.43 -1.55 -9.68
N CYS A 123 1.66 -1.29 -10.96
CA CYS A 123 2.94 -1.51 -11.63
C CYS A 123 3.96 -0.45 -11.22
N GLY A 124 5.06 -0.87 -10.61
CA GLY A 124 6.15 -0.01 -10.16
C GLY A 124 7.31 0.10 -11.15
N SER A 125 7.24 -0.57 -12.31
CA SER A 125 8.29 -0.50 -13.34
C SER A 125 7.74 -0.79 -14.75
N PRO A 126 8.42 -0.32 -15.82
CA PRO A 126 8.08 -0.68 -17.19
C PRO A 126 8.08 -2.19 -17.44
N ASN A 127 8.98 -2.93 -16.79
CA ASN A 127 9.06 -4.39 -16.90
C ASN A 127 7.80 -5.09 -16.37
N MET A 128 7.20 -4.59 -15.30
CA MET A 128 5.94 -5.17 -14.80
C MET A 128 4.81 -5.00 -15.82
N LEU A 129 4.71 -3.85 -16.48
CA LEU A 129 3.74 -3.63 -17.55
C LEU A 129 3.95 -4.61 -18.70
N THR A 130 5.19 -4.81 -19.12
CA THR A 130 5.53 -5.79 -20.15
C THR A 130 5.15 -7.21 -19.73
N GLN A 131 5.50 -7.64 -18.52
CA GLN A 131 5.18 -8.98 -18.02
C GLN A 131 3.68 -9.25 -17.95
N ILE A 132 2.89 -8.26 -17.50
CA ILE A 132 1.41 -8.38 -17.49
C ILE A 132 0.90 -8.40 -18.93
N GLY A 133 1.35 -7.46 -19.76
CA GLY A 133 0.88 -7.31 -21.13
C GLY A 133 1.15 -8.55 -22.01
N GLU A 134 2.28 -9.21 -21.82
CA GLU A 134 2.62 -10.45 -22.54
C GLU A 134 1.71 -11.63 -22.17
N GLN A 135 1.24 -11.69 -20.93
CA GLN A 135 0.49 -12.84 -20.42
C GLN A 135 -1.01 -12.57 -20.30
N ALA A 136 -1.43 -11.32 -20.10
CA ALA A 136 -2.81 -10.92 -19.91
C ALA A 136 -3.09 -9.55 -20.55
N PRO A 137 -3.05 -9.43 -21.88
CA PRO A 137 -3.39 -8.18 -22.58
C PRO A 137 -4.84 -7.77 -22.25
N GLY A 138 -5.13 -6.48 -22.33
CA GLY A 138 -6.46 -5.93 -22.04
C GLY A 138 -6.77 -5.72 -20.55
N GLN A 139 -5.83 -5.93 -19.66
CA GLN A 139 -6.02 -5.75 -18.21
C GLN A 139 -6.00 -4.27 -17.81
N ASP A 140 -6.77 -3.96 -16.75
CA ASP A 140 -6.67 -2.68 -16.05
C ASP A 140 -5.47 -2.69 -15.09
N VAL A 141 -4.69 -1.61 -15.10
CA VAL A 141 -3.51 -1.44 -14.23
C VAL A 141 -3.46 -0.06 -13.60
N THR A 142 -2.79 0.04 -12.46
CA THR A 142 -2.37 1.29 -11.84
C THR A 142 -0.88 1.49 -12.06
N LEU A 143 -0.44 2.72 -12.33
CA LEU A 143 0.98 3.06 -12.39
C LEU A 143 1.43 3.68 -11.08
N ARG A 144 2.45 3.09 -10.46
CA ARG A 144 3.13 3.67 -9.30
C ARG A 144 4.23 4.59 -9.78
N ILE A 145 4.07 5.89 -9.56
CA ILE A 145 5.00 6.93 -10.01
C ILE A 145 5.93 7.37 -8.88
N ASN A 146 7.22 7.47 -9.19
CA ASN A 146 8.19 8.18 -8.38
C ASN A 146 8.22 9.64 -8.85
N PRO A 147 7.76 10.60 -8.03
CA PRO A 147 7.64 12.00 -8.45
C PRO A 147 8.98 12.75 -8.51
N GLY A 148 10.10 12.10 -8.17
CA GLY A 148 11.43 12.72 -8.16
C GLY A 148 11.84 13.31 -6.81
N PHE A 149 10.95 13.29 -5.83
CA PHE A 149 11.21 13.67 -4.45
C PHE A 149 10.64 12.62 -3.50
N GLY A 150 11.10 12.63 -2.26
CA GLY A 150 10.62 11.72 -1.24
C GLY A 150 10.85 12.26 0.15
N HIS A 151 10.01 11.85 1.09
CA HIS A 151 10.09 12.22 2.48
C HIS A 151 9.69 11.04 3.38
N GLY A 152 10.49 10.76 4.39
CA GLY A 152 10.21 9.74 5.39
C GLY A 152 10.86 10.10 6.72
N HIS A 153 10.48 9.43 7.80
CA HIS A 153 11.09 9.63 9.13
C HIS A 153 12.62 9.49 9.14
N SER A 154 13.17 8.76 8.18
CA SER A 154 14.61 8.61 7.95
C SER A 154 14.86 8.36 6.46
N GLN A 155 16.12 8.50 6.03
CA GLN A 155 16.51 8.19 4.66
C GLN A 155 16.14 6.74 4.25
N LYS A 156 16.14 5.80 5.20
CA LYS A 156 15.78 4.39 4.96
C LYS A 156 14.28 4.18 4.70
N THR A 157 13.42 5.07 5.18
CA THR A 157 11.97 5.02 5.01
C THR A 157 11.46 5.92 3.88
N ASN A 158 12.38 6.62 3.21
CA ASN A 158 12.09 7.40 2.01
C ASN A 158 11.91 6.43 0.82
N THR A 159 10.76 6.53 0.14
CA THR A 159 10.41 5.68 -1.02
C THR A 159 10.21 6.48 -2.31
N GLY A 160 10.61 7.77 -2.33
CA GLY A 160 10.63 8.63 -3.51
C GLY A 160 12.01 9.23 -3.76
N GLY A 161 12.14 9.97 -4.87
CA GLY A 161 13.38 10.65 -5.26
C GLY A 161 14.41 9.78 -5.97
N SER A 162 15.54 10.39 -6.38
CA SER A 162 16.54 9.77 -7.25
C SER A 162 17.33 8.60 -6.62
N GLN A 163 17.29 8.47 -5.30
CA GLN A 163 17.94 7.36 -4.58
C GLN A 163 16.99 6.23 -4.21
N SER A 164 15.72 6.36 -4.60
CA SER A 164 14.71 5.33 -4.36
C SER A 164 14.65 4.34 -5.52
N LYS A 165 14.53 3.07 -5.19
CA LYS A 165 14.28 2.00 -6.17
C LYS A 165 12.79 1.86 -6.55
N HIS A 166 11.90 2.59 -5.87
CA HIS A 166 10.47 2.40 -5.96
C HIS A 166 9.81 3.31 -7.00
N GLY A 167 8.94 2.70 -7.79
CA GLY A 167 8.08 3.39 -8.74
C GLY A 167 8.77 3.78 -10.05
N ILE A 168 7.94 4.00 -11.05
CA ILE A 168 8.32 4.50 -12.37
C ILE A 168 8.78 5.95 -12.23
N TRP A 169 9.96 6.29 -12.72
CA TRP A 169 10.45 7.66 -12.68
C TRP A 169 9.52 8.58 -13.49
N HIS A 170 9.17 9.72 -12.94
CA HIS A 170 8.12 10.60 -13.51
C HIS A 170 8.32 10.99 -14.98
N SER A 171 9.56 11.03 -15.47
CA SER A 171 9.84 11.31 -16.90
C SER A 171 9.62 10.10 -17.82
N GLU A 172 9.56 8.87 -17.27
CA GLU A 172 9.34 7.62 -18.03
C GLU A 172 7.84 7.30 -18.18
N LEU A 173 6.95 8.13 -17.63
CA LEU A 173 5.50 7.91 -17.71
C LEU A 173 5.01 7.79 -19.17
N ALA A 174 5.53 8.61 -20.08
CA ALA A 174 5.13 8.56 -21.49
C ALA A 174 5.51 7.20 -22.14
N ASP A 175 6.68 6.66 -21.81
CA ASP A 175 7.12 5.36 -22.34
C ASP A 175 6.26 4.22 -21.76
N CYS A 176 5.90 4.31 -20.47
CA CYS A 176 4.99 3.36 -19.85
C CYS A 176 3.58 3.38 -20.48
N LEU A 177 3.07 4.55 -20.86
CA LEU A 177 1.80 4.65 -21.58
C LEU A 177 1.87 4.04 -22.98
N GLN A 178 3.04 4.10 -23.64
CA GLN A 178 3.25 3.41 -24.91
C GLN A 178 3.27 1.89 -24.74
N ILE A 179 3.94 1.38 -23.70
CA ILE A 179 3.93 -0.05 -23.36
C ILE A 179 2.50 -0.51 -23.07
N ALA A 180 1.77 0.23 -22.25
CA ALA A 180 0.36 -0.08 -21.96
C ALA A 180 -0.46 -0.17 -23.24
N LYS A 181 -0.32 0.79 -24.14
CA LYS A 181 -1.01 0.77 -25.45
C LYS A 181 -0.60 -0.40 -26.34
N GLN A 182 0.68 -0.78 -26.33
CA GLN A 182 1.20 -1.91 -27.12
C GLN A 182 0.53 -3.23 -26.73
N TYR A 183 0.21 -3.41 -25.46
CA TYR A 183 -0.41 -4.63 -24.93
C TYR A 183 -1.90 -4.49 -24.61
N ASP A 184 -2.54 -3.40 -25.07
CA ASP A 184 -3.95 -3.10 -24.83
C ASP A 184 -4.30 -2.96 -23.31
N LEU A 185 -3.33 -2.63 -22.48
CA LEU A 185 -3.54 -2.41 -21.05
C LEU A 185 -4.24 -1.06 -20.83
N SER A 186 -5.24 -1.04 -19.95
CA SER A 186 -5.93 0.19 -19.55
C SER A 186 -5.30 0.76 -18.29
N VAL A 187 -4.72 1.96 -18.36
CA VAL A 187 -4.24 2.66 -17.18
C VAL A 187 -5.41 3.34 -16.49
N THR A 188 -5.96 2.70 -15.46
CA THR A 188 -7.15 3.18 -14.73
C THR A 188 -6.80 3.80 -13.38
N GLY A 189 -5.54 3.68 -12.92
CA GLY A 189 -5.11 4.24 -11.65
C GLY A 189 -3.73 4.87 -11.67
N LEU A 190 -3.53 5.81 -10.75
CA LEU A 190 -2.23 6.36 -10.38
C LEU A 190 -1.99 6.18 -8.88
N HIS A 191 -0.76 5.83 -8.52
CA HIS A 191 -0.31 5.66 -7.15
C HIS A 191 1.03 6.37 -6.94
N MET A 192 1.13 7.14 -5.86
CA MET A 192 2.39 7.71 -5.39
C MET A 192 2.55 7.41 -3.90
N HIS A 193 3.73 6.94 -3.50
CA HIS A 193 4.11 6.78 -2.11
C HIS A 193 5.55 7.25 -1.92
N ILE A 194 5.73 8.35 -1.21
CA ILE A 194 7.02 9.05 -1.09
C ILE A 194 7.79 8.71 0.19
N GLY A 195 7.16 8.00 1.13
CA GLY A 195 7.78 7.56 2.38
C GLY A 195 6.81 7.53 3.55
N SER A 196 7.24 6.86 4.62
CA SER A 196 6.45 6.75 5.85
C SER A 196 6.66 7.96 6.76
N GLY A 197 5.55 8.51 7.31
CA GLY A 197 5.58 9.67 8.19
C GLY A 197 5.70 11.00 7.46
N THR A 198 5.16 11.07 6.27
CA THR A 198 5.10 12.29 5.45
C THR A 198 4.26 13.37 6.13
N ASP A 199 4.73 14.60 6.09
CA ASP A 199 4.01 15.78 6.59
C ASP A 199 3.08 16.39 5.53
N LEU A 200 2.25 17.36 5.93
CA LEU A 200 1.27 17.99 5.06
C LEU A 200 1.90 18.79 3.91
N GLU A 201 3.09 19.36 4.09
CA GLU A 201 3.77 20.11 3.04
C GLU A 201 4.20 19.18 1.90
N HIS A 202 4.80 18.04 2.23
CA HIS A 202 5.19 17.05 1.23
C HIS A 202 3.97 16.36 0.59
N LEU A 203 2.87 16.16 1.34
CA LEU A 203 1.63 15.67 0.75
C LEU A 203 1.04 16.65 -0.27
N ALA A 204 1.13 17.97 -0.05
CA ALA A 204 0.72 18.96 -1.04
C ALA A 204 1.55 18.87 -2.34
N GLN A 205 2.85 18.58 -2.23
CA GLN A 205 3.70 18.34 -3.40
C GLN A 205 3.28 17.07 -4.15
N VAL A 206 2.88 16.00 -3.42
CA VAL A 206 2.33 14.77 -4.02
C VAL A 206 1.08 15.07 -4.82
N VAL A 207 0.15 15.88 -4.28
CA VAL A 207 -1.08 16.28 -5.00
C VAL A 207 -0.73 16.94 -6.33
N THR A 208 0.17 17.94 -6.32
CA THR A 208 0.60 18.63 -7.55
C THR A 208 1.23 17.67 -8.57
N ALA A 209 2.11 16.77 -8.11
CA ALA A 209 2.73 15.79 -8.98
C ALA A 209 1.71 14.77 -9.55
N MET A 210 0.70 14.43 -8.75
CA MET A 210 -0.38 13.54 -9.15
C MET A 210 -1.26 14.18 -10.21
N GLU A 211 -1.62 15.46 -10.07
CA GLU A 211 -2.37 16.23 -11.06
C GLU A 211 -1.64 16.24 -12.41
N GLN A 212 -0.33 16.55 -12.40
CA GLN A 212 0.51 16.54 -13.62
C GLN A 212 0.60 15.16 -14.29
N ALA A 213 0.63 14.09 -13.48
CA ALA A 213 0.62 12.72 -14.02
C ALA A 213 -0.76 12.37 -14.60
N ALA A 214 -1.83 12.76 -13.91
CA ALA A 214 -3.21 12.53 -14.34
C ALA A 214 -3.53 13.21 -15.67
N GLU A 215 -3.06 14.44 -15.89
CA GLU A 215 -3.20 15.14 -17.18
C GLU A 215 -2.58 14.35 -18.34
N LYS A 216 -1.44 13.67 -18.10
CA LYS A 216 -0.77 12.88 -19.14
C LYS A 216 -1.47 11.55 -19.43
N VAL A 217 -2.07 10.92 -18.42
CA VAL A 217 -2.83 9.66 -18.57
C VAL A 217 -4.20 9.93 -19.21
N GLY A 218 -4.88 11.00 -18.80
CA GLY A 218 -6.14 11.45 -19.39
C GLY A 218 -7.37 10.75 -18.80
N ALA A 219 -8.42 10.63 -19.62
CA ALA A 219 -9.78 10.31 -19.18
C ALA A 219 -10.01 8.85 -18.71
N SER A 220 -9.04 7.96 -18.83
CA SER A 220 -9.16 6.57 -18.35
C SER A 220 -9.05 6.41 -16.85
N LEU A 221 -8.56 7.44 -16.13
CA LEU A 221 -8.36 7.37 -14.69
C LEU A 221 -9.68 7.33 -13.92
N THR A 222 -9.79 6.33 -13.07
CA THR A 222 -10.89 6.14 -12.11
C THR A 222 -10.42 6.17 -10.67
N THR A 223 -9.12 5.97 -10.43
CA THR A 223 -8.56 5.86 -9.08
C THR A 223 -7.26 6.65 -8.94
N ILE A 224 -7.14 7.37 -7.83
CA ILE A 224 -5.92 8.04 -7.41
C ILE A 224 -5.59 7.61 -5.98
N SER A 225 -4.33 7.19 -5.75
CA SER A 225 -3.85 6.76 -4.45
C SER A 225 -2.63 7.57 -4.03
N ALA A 226 -2.71 8.20 -2.87
CA ALA A 226 -1.61 8.98 -2.30
C ALA A 226 -0.64 8.15 -1.43
N GLY A 227 -0.76 6.83 -1.46
CA GLY A 227 0.16 5.90 -0.78
C GLY A 227 -0.20 5.53 0.63
#